data_3c722e301efa0fc49194fc6f65993624
#
_entry.id   3c722e301efa0fc49194fc6f65993624
#
_cell.length_a   1.000
_cell.length_b   1.000
_cell.length_c   1.000
_cell.angle_alpha   90.00
_cell.angle_beta   90.00
_cell.angle_gamma   90.00
#
_symmetry.space_group_name_H-M   'P 1'
#
loop_
_entity.id
_entity.type
_entity.pdbx_description
1 polymer ?
#
loop_
_entity_poly.entity_id
_entity_poly.type
_entity_poly.pdbx_seq_one_letter_code
_entity_poly.pdbx_strand_id
1 'polypeptide(L)'
;VISVLEKRRSAWQFYLRKSLHIVVIFVAAVASMLLDSVWLPILSWLASISLWIAIKRGWFEEVVVGEQTRKPWGMVYFSVIYALLTSLPWVLDGLNPNQLLMLRWMNGWSFCTLAFADGLAGIVGRWGTSVLALDNERSNGIFKLESERKSWLGFVVFWFVAVAVGVLFLGIGDEVFPNHSRWVGSVVIPQLVVLGFVVAMVELVSGKGSDNLLVVLVVWLFAGVMAMGMMGKPHAIFHSGTEYLFVYMVLSVVAAIFLYKKGILDNTGAAMAWILAFVVVVMAGWSLWPLIIFLGLASLVGRWRKKGARFIAGDLKEGKPRDRWQVLANGGLYLVCAVIVYAAEMNIAELFGVTLSDGFGEKCRLLALISISASSADTLSSEVGQWLGGAPRSIITGKKMPKGVSGGVTMAGFFGAILGAVAVGLCVCIDDWEVLGNLMGWCKMEIFIAVAGFGVIGTLIDSILGDLLQAKYRSVDGELLDRPDGGGVNYPEKGFAFVSNDVVNFMTGLLVLIIAWAVFS
;
A
#
# COMPACT_ATOMS: atom_id res chain seq x y z
N VAL A 1 43.02 -3.66 -14.06
CA VAL A 1 42.95 -5.03 -13.51
C VAL A 1 42.22 -5.01 -12.16
N ILE A 2 42.58 -4.12 -11.21
CA ILE A 2 41.96 -4.04 -9.87
C ILE A 2 40.47 -3.75 -9.97
N SER A 3 40.04 -2.81 -10.79
CA SER A 3 38.62 -2.47 -10.99
C SER A 3 37.79 -3.62 -11.58
N VAL A 4 38.38 -4.48 -12.41
CA VAL A 4 37.73 -5.66 -12.98
C VAL A 4 37.57 -6.76 -11.92
N LEU A 5 38.57 -6.94 -11.06
CA LEU A 5 38.52 -7.92 -9.97
C LEU A 5 37.50 -7.50 -8.91
N GLU A 6 37.41 -6.21 -8.57
CA GLU A 6 36.41 -5.66 -7.67
C GLU A 6 34.98 -5.82 -8.23
N LYS A 7 34.75 -5.51 -9.51
CA LYS A 7 33.47 -5.76 -10.19
C LYS A 7 33.07 -7.24 -10.16
N ARG A 8 34.00 -8.16 -10.42
CA ARG A 8 33.73 -9.60 -10.34
C ARG A 8 33.41 -10.06 -8.93
N ARG A 9 34.15 -9.55 -7.92
CA ARG A 9 33.89 -9.87 -6.51
C ARG A 9 32.50 -9.38 -6.06
N SER A 10 32.11 -8.17 -6.42
CA SER A 10 30.80 -7.61 -6.09
C SER A 10 29.65 -8.36 -6.78
N ALA A 11 29.86 -8.81 -8.03
CA ALA A 11 28.88 -9.63 -8.74
C ALA A 11 28.69 -10.99 -8.06
N TRP A 12 29.79 -11.69 -7.72
CA TRP A 12 29.74 -12.98 -7.08
C TRP A 12 29.05 -12.92 -5.69
N GLN A 13 29.33 -11.91 -4.91
CA GLN A 13 28.70 -11.68 -3.61
C GLN A 13 27.19 -11.44 -3.74
N PHE A 14 26.76 -10.73 -4.78
CA PHE A 14 25.34 -10.53 -5.06
C PHE A 14 24.64 -11.86 -5.38
N TYR A 15 25.20 -12.67 -6.29
CA TYR A 15 24.61 -13.97 -6.65
C TYR A 15 24.57 -14.91 -5.45
N LEU A 16 25.64 -14.99 -4.67
CA LEU A 16 25.67 -15.78 -3.44
C LEU A 16 24.58 -15.34 -2.46
N ARG A 17 24.41 -14.03 -2.24
CA ARG A 17 23.37 -13.49 -1.36
C ARG A 17 21.97 -13.87 -1.85
N LYS A 18 21.69 -13.74 -3.16
CA LYS A 18 20.38 -14.11 -3.72
C LYS A 18 20.14 -15.62 -3.69
N SER A 19 21.15 -16.44 -3.91
CA SER A 19 21.04 -17.90 -3.76
C SER A 19 20.77 -18.29 -2.31
N LEU A 20 21.46 -17.68 -1.34
CA LEU A 20 21.20 -17.89 0.08
C LEU A 20 19.79 -17.45 0.47
N HIS A 21 19.32 -16.32 -0.06
CA HIS A 21 17.95 -15.84 0.13
C HIS A 21 16.92 -16.89 -0.33
N ILE A 22 17.09 -17.46 -1.54
CA ILE A 22 16.22 -18.53 -2.04
C ILE A 22 16.22 -19.73 -1.07
N VAL A 23 17.41 -20.23 -0.71
CA VAL A 23 17.52 -21.42 0.13
C VAL A 23 16.93 -21.21 1.52
N VAL A 24 17.27 -20.10 2.17
CA VAL A 24 16.81 -19.81 3.55
C VAL A 24 15.30 -19.65 3.60
N ILE A 25 14.71 -18.88 2.67
CA ILE A 25 13.26 -18.66 2.64
C ILE A 25 12.52 -19.93 2.22
N PHE A 26 13.08 -20.72 1.30
CA PHE A 26 12.49 -22.00 0.92
C PHE A 26 12.49 -23.00 2.09
N VAL A 27 13.58 -23.11 2.83
CA VAL A 27 13.64 -23.95 4.05
C VAL A 27 12.61 -23.45 5.07
N ALA A 28 12.47 -22.14 5.26
CA ALA A 28 11.45 -21.58 6.14
C ALA A 28 10.02 -21.90 5.64
N ALA A 29 9.78 -21.84 4.33
CA ALA A 29 8.49 -22.22 3.72
C ALA A 29 8.16 -23.69 4.04
N VAL A 30 9.10 -24.61 3.79
CA VAL A 30 8.93 -26.05 4.08
C VAL A 30 8.71 -26.27 5.56
N ALA A 31 9.47 -25.60 6.42
CA ALA A 31 9.29 -25.70 7.88
C ALA A 31 7.90 -25.25 8.32
N SER A 32 7.37 -24.16 7.76
CA SER A 32 6.02 -23.65 8.08
C SER A 32 4.90 -24.60 7.62
N MET A 33 5.16 -25.43 6.60
CA MET A 33 4.19 -26.42 6.10
C MET A 33 4.22 -27.73 6.92
N LEU A 34 5.41 -28.20 7.29
CA LEU A 34 5.61 -29.54 7.81
C LEU A 34 5.70 -29.60 9.33
N LEU A 35 6.17 -28.53 9.99
CA LEU A 35 6.39 -28.55 11.43
C LEU A 35 5.16 -28.04 12.19
N ASP A 36 4.66 -28.87 13.08
CA ASP A 36 3.61 -28.53 14.03
C ASP A 36 4.25 -28.32 15.42
N SER A 37 4.86 -27.16 15.60
CA SER A 37 5.58 -26.88 16.82
C SER A 37 5.45 -25.41 17.22
N VAL A 38 5.05 -25.17 18.47
CA VAL A 38 4.99 -23.84 19.07
C VAL A 38 6.37 -23.16 19.12
N TRP A 39 7.45 -23.94 19.03
CA TRP A 39 8.80 -23.38 18.99
C TRP A 39 9.09 -22.63 17.70
N LEU A 40 8.41 -22.95 16.60
CA LEU A 40 8.61 -22.28 15.32
C LEU A 40 8.30 -20.77 15.40
N PRO A 41 7.09 -20.32 15.84
CA PRO A 41 6.83 -18.90 16.02
C PRO A 41 7.68 -18.27 17.13
N ILE A 42 7.92 -18.95 18.24
CA ILE A 42 8.75 -18.42 19.35
C ILE A 42 10.16 -18.07 18.87
N LEU A 43 10.83 -19.03 18.21
CA LEU A 43 12.18 -18.81 17.67
C LEU A 43 12.19 -17.71 16.59
N SER A 44 11.13 -17.63 15.79
CA SER A 44 11.00 -16.59 14.75
C SER A 44 10.85 -15.19 15.35
N TRP A 45 10.07 -15.03 16.43
CA TRP A 45 9.97 -13.78 17.18
C TRP A 45 11.30 -13.39 17.83
N LEU A 46 11.99 -14.34 18.46
CA LEU A 46 13.31 -14.11 19.05
C LEU A 46 14.32 -13.69 17.98
N ALA A 47 14.31 -14.33 16.81
CA ALA A 47 15.15 -13.95 15.68
C ALA A 47 14.83 -12.53 15.19
N SER A 48 13.54 -12.17 15.09
CA SER A 48 13.10 -10.82 14.66
C SER A 48 13.61 -9.73 15.60
N ILE A 49 13.45 -9.93 16.90
CA ILE A 49 13.91 -8.99 17.93
C ILE A 49 15.45 -8.90 17.91
N SER A 50 16.14 -10.04 17.82
CA SER A 50 17.60 -10.08 17.80
C SER A 50 18.17 -9.37 16.56
N LEU A 51 17.59 -9.59 15.38
CA LEU A 51 17.97 -8.92 14.15
C LEU A 51 17.72 -7.41 14.25
N TRP A 52 16.57 -7.00 14.78
CA TRP A 52 16.25 -5.58 14.97
C TRP A 52 17.27 -4.89 15.90
N ILE A 53 17.62 -5.53 17.04
CA ILE A 53 18.63 -5.02 17.99
C ILE A 53 19.99 -4.91 17.29
N ALA A 54 20.42 -5.97 16.58
CA ALA A 54 21.70 -6.02 15.91
C ALA A 54 21.84 -4.92 14.84
N ILE A 55 20.77 -4.66 14.05
CA ILE A 55 20.76 -3.55 13.07
C ILE A 55 20.81 -2.18 13.76
N LYS A 56 20.07 -2.02 14.86
CA LYS A 56 20.10 -0.75 15.63
C LYS A 56 21.47 -0.47 16.24
N ARG A 57 22.19 -1.52 16.65
CA ARG A 57 23.57 -1.42 17.19
C ARG A 57 24.66 -1.32 16.12
N GLY A 58 24.28 -1.35 14.82
CA GLY A 58 25.25 -1.23 13.72
C GLY A 58 26.07 -2.50 13.43
N TRP A 59 25.72 -3.65 13.99
CA TRP A 59 26.49 -4.90 13.79
C TRP A 59 26.52 -5.39 12.34
N PHE A 60 25.59 -4.92 11.49
CA PHE A 60 25.49 -5.31 10.08
C PHE A 60 25.95 -4.21 9.11
N GLU A 61 26.45 -3.07 9.57
CA GLU A 61 26.87 -1.97 8.68
C GLU A 61 28.06 -2.35 7.80
N GLU A 62 28.93 -3.26 8.27
CA GLU A 62 30.11 -3.74 7.52
C GLU A 62 29.82 -4.92 6.58
N VAL A 63 28.68 -5.60 6.73
CA VAL A 63 28.34 -6.82 5.97
C VAL A 63 27.64 -6.48 4.64
N VAL A 64 27.10 -5.28 4.50
CA VAL A 64 26.36 -4.87 3.30
C VAL A 64 27.33 -4.35 2.25
N VAL A 65 27.70 -5.24 1.39
CA VAL A 65 28.71 -5.10 0.36
C VAL A 65 28.17 -4.40 -0.88
N GLY A 66 28.98 -3.50 -1.41
CA GLY A 66 28.91 -2.90 -2.73
C GLY A 66 28.24 -1.54 -2.72
N GLU A 67 28.99 -0.53 -3.00
CA GLU A 67 28.72 0.89 -3.32
C GLU A 67 27.76 1.71 -2.43
N GLN A 68 26.90 1.08 -1.62
CA GLN A 68 26.08 1.79 -0.61
C GLN A 68 25.92 0.92 0.64
N THR A 69 26.28 1.46 1.79
CA THR A 69 25.98 0.89 3.11
C THR A 69 24.47 0.89 3.35
N ARG A 70 23.82 -0.26 3.17
CA ARG A 70 22.37 -0.41 3.43
C ARG A 70 22.16 -1.28 4.66
N LYS A 71 21.33 -0.81 5.58
CA LYS A 71 20.87 -1.63 6.70
C LYS A 71 19.97 -2.75 6.15
N PRO A 72 20.16 -4.01 6.56
CA PRO A 72 19.44 -5.17 6.02
C PRO A 72 18.01 -5.32 6.58
N TRP A 73 17.20 -4.29 6.49
CA TRP A 73 15.81 -4.28 6.97
C TRP A 73 14.95 -5.39 6.39
N GLY A 74 15.25 -5.85 5.17
CA GLY A 74 14.53 -6.96 4.54
C GLY A 74 14.54 -8.26 5.36
N MET A 75 15.62 -8.52 6.12
CA MET A 75 15.68 -9.69 7.02
C MET A 75 14.73 -9.53 8.22
N VAL A 76 14.60 -8.32 8.75
CA VAL A 76 13.65 -8.03 9.85
C VAL A 76 12.23 -8.15 9.34
N TYR A 77 11.89 -7.55 8.21
CA TYR A 77 10.55 -7.64 7.63
C TYR A 77 10.15 -9.09 7.33
N PHE A 78 11.06 -9.89 6.77
CA PHE A 78 10.82 -11.31 6.56
C PHE A 78 10.59 -12.06 7.88
N SER A 79 11.47 -11.88 8.86
CA SER A 79 11.35 -12.60 10.14
C SER A 79 10.08 -12.22 10.90
N VAL A 80 9.66 -10.95 10.83
CA VAL A 80 8.41 -10.47 11.45
C VAL A 80 7.19 -11.10 10.77
N ILE A 81 7.09 -11.06 9.44
CA ILE A 81 5.94 -11.64 8.74
C ILE A 81 5.90 -13.17 8.91
N TYR A 82 7.06 -13.81 8.90
CA TYR A 82 7.16 -15.24 9.16
C TYR A 82 6.68 -15.59 10.57
N ALA A 83 7.13 -14.85 11.59
CA ALA A 83 6.69 -15.03 12.97
C ALA A 83 5.17 -14.80 13.12
N LEU A 84 4.63 -13.75 12.52
CA LEU A 84 3.20 -13.47 12.54
C LEU A 84 2.38 -14.61 11.95
N LEU A 85 2.69 -15.04 10.72
CA LEU A 85 1.90 -16.05 10.03
C LEU A 85 2.03 -17.44 10.66
N THR A 86 3.21 -17.79 11.18
CA THR A 86 3.41 -19.06 11.90
C THR A 86 2.82 -19.06 13.31
N SER A 87 2.51 -17.87 13.87
CA SER A 87 1.81 -17.75 15.17
C SER A 87 0.29 -17.96 15.04
N LEU A 88 -0.30 -17.76 13.87
CA LEU A 88 -1.76 -17.83 13.69
C LEU A 88 -2.39 -19.13 14.21
N PRO A 89 -1.84 -20.33 13.94
CA PRO A 89 -2.38 -21.58 14.48
C PRO A 89 -2.45 -21.66 16.01
N TRP A 90 -1.64 -20.86 16.70
CA TRP A 90 -1.53 -20.87 18.17
C TRP A 90 -2.30 -19.71 18.84
N VAL A 91 -2.63 -18.69 18.08
CA VAL A 91 -3.40 -17.51 18.56
C VAL A 91 -4.89 -17.69 18.31
N LEU A 92 -5.25 -18.41 17.25
CA LEU A 92 -6.64 -18.68 16.89
C LEU A 92 -7.10 -19.97 17.56
N ASP A 93 -7.97 -19.83 18.54
CA ASP A 93 -8.55 -20.98 19.25
C ASP A 93 -9.59 -21.71 18.42
N GLY A 94 -9.67 -23.04 18.58
CA GLY A 94 -10.74 -23.86 17.99
C GLY A 94 -10.62 -24.17 16.50
N LEU A 95 -9.45 -23.96 15.90
CA LEU A 95 -9.20 -24.32 14.50
C LEU A 95 -9.30 -25.83 14.31
N ASN A 96 -10.08 -26.25 13.32
CA ASN A 96 -10.15 -27.65 12.92
C ASN A 96 -8.93 -28.04 12.05
N PRO A 97 -8.67 -29.34 11.86
CA PRO A 97 -7.51 -29.81 11.09
C PRO A 97 -7.44 -29.26 9.65
N ASN A 98 -8.57 -29.04 9.00
CA ASN A 98 -8.61 -28.49 7.63
C ASN A 98 -8.21 -27.01 7.62
N GLN A 99 -8.59 -26.23 8.62
CA GLN A 99 -8.19 -24.83 8.78
C GLN A 99 -6.69 -24.70 9.06
N LEU A 100 -6.15 -25.58 9.91
CA LEU A 100 -4.71 -25.65 10.16
C LEU A 100 -3.92 -25.99 8.89
N LEU A 101 -4.40 -26.97 8.14
CA LEU A 101 -3.79 -27.38 6.87
C LEU A 101 -3.85 -26.26 5.84
N MET A 102 -4.96 -25.52 5.78
CA MET A 102 -5.13 -24.33 4.95
C MET A 102 -4.09 -23.25 5.29
N LEU A 103 -3.93 -22.90 6.57
CA LEU A 103 -2.94 -21.90 6.99
C LEU A 103 -1.52 -22.29 6.59
N ARG A 104 -1.16 -23.57 6.75
CA ARG A 104 0.16 -24.10 6.36
C ARG A 104 0.37 -24.03 4.83
N TRP A 105 -0.65 -24.37 4.07
CA TRP A 105 -0.60 -24.27 2.60
C TRP A 105 -0.45 -22.82 2.14
N MET A 106 -1.20 -21.88 2.73
CA MET A 106 -1.07 -20.44 2.47
C MET A 106 0.33 -19.92 2.80
N ASN A 107 0.90 -20.33 3.94
CA ASN A 107 2.26 -19.98 4.35
C ASN A 107 3.28 -20.49 3.33
N GLY A 108 3.17 -21.76 2.96
CA GLY A 108 4.05 -22.38 1.96
C GLY A 108 4.03 -21.63 0.63
N TRP A 109 2.83 -21.34 0.09
CA TRP A 109 2.69 -20.60 -1.16
C TRP A 109 3.35 -19.23 -1.09
N SER A 110 3.01 -18.44 -0.07
CA SER A 110 3.50 -17.07 0.05
C SER A 110 5.03 -17.00 0.22
N PHE A 111 5.61 -17.86 1.05
CA PHE A 111 7.06 -17.89 1.25
C PHE A 111 7.81 -18.48 0.04
N CYS A 112 7.27 -19.51 -0.64
CA CYS A 112 7.85 -20.00 -1.89
C CYS A 112 7.82 -18.93 -3.00
N THR A 113 6.74 -18.16 -3.10
CA THR A 113 6.68 -17.05 -4.06
C THR A 113 7.77 -16.02 -3.77
N LEU A 114 7.94 -15.60 -2.51
CA LEU A 114 9.02 -14.68 -2.15
C LEU A 114 10.39 -15.29 -2.45
N ALA A 115 10.63 -16.56 -2.08
CA ALA A 115 11.91 -17.22 -2.28
C ALA A 115 12.32 -17.24 -3.76
N PHE A 116 11.44 -17.77 -4.60
CA PHE A 116 11.77 -18.04 -6.01
C PHE A 116 11.55 -16.82 -6.89
N ALA A 117 10.45 -16.08 -6.75
CA ALA A 117 10.16 -14.96 -7.64
C ALA A 117 11.13 -13.80 -7.40
N ASP A 118 11.34 -13.33 -6.15
CA ASP A 118 12.31 -12.28 -5.86
C ASP A 118 13.76 -12.75 -6.07
N GLY A 119 14.08 -13.99 -5.66
CA GLY A 119 15.40 -14.54 -5.83
C GLY A 119 15.83 -14.61 -7.30
N LEU A 120 15.02 -15.24 -8.15
CA LEU A 120 15.32 -15.41 -9.58
C LEU A 120 15.22 -14.09 -10.35
N ALA A 121 14.24 -13.25 -10.05
CA ALA A 121 14.12 -11.91 -10.65
C ALA A 121 15.38 -11.07 -10.42
N GLY A 122 15.93 -11.12 -9.21
CA GLY A 122 17.18 -10.43 -8.88
C GLY A 122 18.39 -10.99 -9.66
N ILE A 123 18.51 -12.31 -9.76
CA ILE A 123 19.61 -12.98 -10.46
C ILE A 123 19.53 -12.69 -11.96
N VAL A 124 18.38 -12.97 -12.59
CA VAL A 124 18.19 -12.83 -14.04
C VAL A 124 18.16 -11.37 -14.46
N GLY A 125 17.54 -10.48 -13.65
CA GLY A 125 17.52 -9.05 -13.90
C GLY A 125 18.93 -8.46 -13.98
N ARG A 126 19.83 -8.84 -13.06
CA ARG A 126 21.23 -8.38 -13.07
C ARG A 126 22.04 -9.03 -14.20
N TRP A 127 21.83 -10.32 -14.46
CA TRP A 127 22.48 -11.01 -15.58
C TRP A 127 22.12 -10.37 -16.91
N GLY A 128 20.84 -10.13 -17.17
CA GLY A 128 20.36 -9.52 -18.40
C GLY A 128 20.93 -8.11 -18.64
N THR A 129 21.02 -7.28 -17.60
CA THR A 129 21.64 -5.95 -17.73
C THR A 129 23.14 -6.02 -18.03
N SER A 130 23.84 -7.06 -17.57
CA SER A 130 25.27 -7.24 -17.81
C SER A 130 25.58 -7.82 -19.19
N VAL A 131 24.74 -8.73 -19.72
CA VAL A 131 24.97 -9.43 -20.98
C VAL A 131 24.44 -8.65 -22.18
N LEU A 132 23.29 -7.98 -22.03
CA LEU A 132 22.68 -7.24 -23.13
C LEU A 132 23.36 -5.90 -23.42
N ALA A 133 24.46 -5.59 -22.69
CA ALA A 133 25.24 -4.35 -22.86
C ALA A 133 24.33 -3.09 -22.94
N LEU A 134 23.22 -3.11 -22.25
CA LEU A 134 22.33 -1.96 -22.11
C LEU A 134 22.95 -0.92 -21.15
N ASP A 135 24.26 -0.72 -21.34
CA ASP A 135 25.11 0.13 -20.50
C ASP A 135 24.96 1.64 -20.84
N ASN A 136 23.93 1.98 -21.58
CA ASN A 136 23.53 3.37 -21.71
C ASN A 136 22.80 3.78 -20.43
N GLU A 137 23.40 4.68 -19.66
CA GLU A 137 22.85 5.24 -18.39
C GLU A 137 21.39 5.73 -18.49
N ARG A 138 20.83 5.84 -19.67
CA ARG A 138 19.44 6.27 -19.95
C ARG A 138 18.41 5.15 -20.03
N SER A 139 18.81 3.87 -20.18
CA SER A 139 17.87 2.76 -20.43
C SER A 139 17.74 1.74 -19.28
N ASN A 140 18.47 1.89 -18.18
CA ASN A 140 18.78 0.80 -17.25
C ASN A 140 17.77 0.54 -16.13
N GLY A 141 16.63 1.15 -16.10
CA GLY A 141 15.62 0.82 -15.11
C GLY A 141 14.28 1.42 -15.45
N ILE A 142 13.23 0.65 -15.31
CA ILE A 142 11.85 1.13 -15.44
C ILE A 142 11.56 2.14 -14.35
N PHE A 143 12.09 1.89 -13.16
CA PHE A 143 11.82 2.65 -11.98
C PHE A 143 13.11 2.95 -11.21
N LYS A 144 13.41 4.22 -11.09
CA LYS A 144 14.44 4.72 -10.21
C LYS A 144 13.78 4.98 -8.85
N LEU A 145 13.71 3.97 -8.00
CA LEU A 145 13.45 4.19 -6.58
C LEU A 145 14.71 4.83 -5.96
N GLU A 146 14.55 5.70 -4.96
CA GLU A 146 15.60 6.52 -4.33
C GLU A 146 16.95 5.83 -4.11
N SER A 147 16.99 4.51 -4.13
CA SER A 147 18.19 3.71 -3.89
C SER A 147 18.28 2.40 -4.67
N GLU A 148 17.27 2.01 -5.45
CA GLU A 148 17.25 0.72 -6.15
C GLU A 148 16.86 0.87 -7.61
N ARG A 149 17.68 0.33 -8.49
CA ARG A 149 17.37 0.19 -9.92
C ARG A 149 16.75 -1.19 -10.14
N LYS A 150 15.46 -1.25 -10.46
CA LYS A 150 14.77 -2.49 -10.82
C LYS A 150 14.67 -2.61 -12.34
N SER A 151 14.96 -3.79 -12.90
CA SER A 151 15.00 -4.02 -14.35
C SER A 151 13.69 -4.58 -14.88
N TRP A 152 13.36 -4.26 -16.13
CA TRP A 152 12.20 -4.85 -16.84
C TRP A 152 12.27 -6.38 -16.87
N LEU A 153 13.45 -6.91 -17.15
CA LEU A 153 13.64 -8.35 -17.19
C LEU A 153 13.39 -9.00 -15.82
N GLY A 154 13.86 -8.35 -14.73
CA GLY A 154 13.57 -8.81 -13.38
C GLY A 154 12.07 -8.82 -13.08
N PHE A 155 11.33 -7.76 -13.47
CA PHE A 155 9.87 -7.70 -13.31
C PHE A 155 9.16 -8.83 -14.05
N VAL A 156 9.51 -9.07 -15.31
CA VAL A 156 8.91 -10.14 -16.13
C VAL A 156 9.20 -11.51 -15.52
N VAL A 157 10.44 -11.75 -15.09
CA VAL A 157 10.81 -13.02 -14.44
C VAL A 157 10.06 -13.21 -13.14
N PHE A 158 9.95 -12.16 -12.32
CA PHE A 158 9.15 -12.21 -11.09
C PHE A 158 7.72 -12.65 -11.38
N TRP A 159 7.09 -11.99 -12.34
CA TRP A 159 5.71 -12.29 -12.73
C TRP A 159 5.53 -13.75 -13.13
N PHE A 160 6.35 -14.25 -14.08
CA PHE A 160 6.26 -15.63 -14.56
C PHE A 160 6.52 -16.65 -13.44
N VAL A 161 7.52 -16.42 -12.60
CA VAL A 161 7.83 -17.33 -11.48
C VAL A 161 6.72 -17.32 -10.43
N ALA A 162 6.14 -16.17 -10.13
CA ALA A 162 4.99 -16.10 -9.21
C ALA A 162 3.78 -16.90 -9.73
N VAL A 163 3.50 -16.83 -11.05
CA VAL A 163 2.46 -17.66 -11.70
C VAL A 163 2.81 -19.14 -11.62
N ALA A 164 4.05 -19.53 -11.93
CA ALA A 164 4.48 -20.92 -11.88
C ALA A 164 4.39 -21.53 -10.47
N VAL A 165 4.80 -20.79 -9.45
CA VAL A 165 4.64 -21.19 -8.04
C VAL A 165 3.15 -21.32 -7.70
N GLY A 166 2.30 -20.40 -8.16
CA GLY A 166 0.85 -20.49 -7.98
C GLY A 166 0.25 -21.76 -8.57
N VAL A 167 0.63 -22.10 -9.82
CA VAL A 167 0.19 -23.36 -10.46
C VAL A 167 0.61 -24.59 -9.66
N LEU A 168 1.86 -24.59 -9.17
CA LEU A 168 2.37 -25.68 -8.33
C LEU A 168 1.56 -25.83 -7.04
N PHE A 169 1.27 -24.72 -6.36
CA PHE A 169 0.53 -24.76 -5.10
C PHE A 169 -0.95 -25.10 -5.29
N LEU A 170 -1.55 -24.78 -6.43
CA LEU A 170 -2.88 -25.28 -6.78
C LEU A 170 -2.86 -26.81 -6.95
N GLY A 171 -1.86 -27.37 -7.63
CA GLY A 171 -1.70 -28.81 -7.74
C GLY A 171 -1.52 -29.49 -6.37
N ILE A 172 -0.72 -28.90 -5.48
CA ILE A 172 -0.61 -29.37 -4.08
C ILE A 172 -1.96 -29.23 -3.36
N GLY A 173 -2.69 -28.13 -3.58
CA GLY A 173 -4.01 -27.89 -2.98
C GLY A 173 -5.01 -28.96 -3.39
N ASP A 174 -4.97 -29.43 -4.62
CA ASP A 174 -5.81 -30.51 -5.14
C ASP A 174 -5.62 -31.84 -4.37
N GLU A 175 -4.41 -32.13 -3.91
CA GLU A 175 -4.10 -33.29 -3.08
C GLU A 175 -4.47 -33.06 -1.60
N VAL A 176 -4.35 -31.83 -1.13
CA VAL A 176 -4.55 -31.45 0.27
C VAL A 176 -6.01 -31.28 0.64
N PHE A 177 -6.86 -30.85 -0.30
CA PHE A 177 -8.30 -30.58 -0.11
C PHE A 177 -9.17 -31.55 -0.94
N PRO A 178 -9.42 -32.79 -0.49
CA PRO A 178 -9.98 -33.85 -1.33
C PRO A 178 -11.48 -33.70 -1.72
N ASN A 179 -12.20 -32.73 -1.19
CA ASN A 179 -13.65 -32.56 -1.41
C ASN A 179 -14.02 -31.44 -2.38
N HIS A 180 -13.08 -30.94 -3.18
CA HIS A 180 -13.36 -29.82 -4.08
C HIS A 180 -13.67 -30.31 -5.50
N SER A 181 -14.56 -29.59 -6.16
CA SER A 181 -14.77 -29.73 -7.59
C SER A 181 -13.45 -29.32 -8.31
N ARG A 182 -12.92 -30.19 -9.18
CA ARG A 182 -11.71 -29.92 -9.96
C ARG A 182 -11.78 -28.52 -10.55
N TRP A 183 -10.88 -27.65 -10.11
CA TRP A 183 -10.77 -26.30 -10.60
C TRP A 183 -10.41 -26.35 -12.09
N VAL A 184 -11.34 -25.94 -12.92
CA VAL A 184 -11.14 -25.98 -14.37
C VAL A 184 -10.12 -24.89 -14.71
N GLY A 185 -9.00 -25.30 -15.30
CA GLY A 185 -7.86 -24.43 -15.62
C GLY A 185 -8.19 -23.15 -16.42
N SER A 186 -9.34 -23.14 -17.12
CA SER A 186 -9.81 -21.97 -17.86
C SER A 186 -10.18 -20.75 -16.98
N VAL A 187 -10.56 -20.98 -15.72
CA VAL A 187 -10.94 -19.89 -14.79
C VAL A 187 -9.78 -19.47 -13.87
N VAL A 188 -9.02 -20.44 -13.40
CA VAL A 188 -7.99 -20.22 -12.36
C VAL A 188 -6.69 -19.67 -12.92
N ILE A 189 -6.26 -20.11 -14.10
CA ILE A 189 -5.01 -19.62 -14.73
C ILE A 189 -5.05 -18.11 -14.99
N PRO A 190 -6.10 -17.52 -15.57
CA PRO A 190 -6.21 -16.07 -15.69
C PRO A 190 -6.07 -15.33 -14.36
N GLN A 191 -6.63 -15.88 -13.28
CA GLN A 191 -6.53 -15.30 -11.94
C GLN A 191 -5.10 -15.33 -11.41
N LEU A 192 -4.37 -16.44 -11.62
CA LEU A 192 -2.94 -16.54 -11.27
C LEU A 192 -2.07 -15.58 -12.08
N VAL A 193 -2.36 -15.42 -13.37
CA VAL A 193 -1.64 -14.49 -14.24
C VAL A 193 -1.80 -13.06 -13.71
N VAL A 194 -3.01 -12.68 -13.34
CA VAL A 194 -3.31 -11.37 -12.78
C VAL A 194 -2.68 -11.20 -11.39
N LEU A 195 -2.82 -12.20 -10.50
CA LEU A 195 -2.15 -12.17 -9.20
C LEU A 195 -0.65 -11.99 -9.34
N GLY A 196 -0.01 -12.81 -10.17
CA GLY A 196 1.44 -12.70 -10.41
C GLY A 196 1.85 -11.30 -10.84
N PHE A 197 1.04 -10.65 -11.71
CA PHE A 197 1.28 -9.27 -12.12
C PHE A 197 1.12 -8.28 -10.95
N VAL A 198 0.06 -8.42 -10.14
CA VAL A 198 -0.15 -7.58 -8.93
C VAL A 198 1.04 -7.72 -7.98
N VAL A 199 1.47 -8.94 -7.70
CA VAL A 199 2.58 -9.19 -6.78
C VAL A 199 3.91 -8.65 -7.33
N ALA A 200 4.14 -8.77 -8.65
CA ALA A 200 5.29 -8.16 -9.31
C ALA A 200 5.26 -6.62 -9.23
N MET A 201 4.08 -6.01 -9.34
CA MET A 201 3.92 -4.56 -9.13
C MET A 201 4.16 -4.17 -7.67
N VAL A 202 3.69 -4.95 -6.70
CA VAL A 202 3.95 -4.74 -5.27
C VAL A 202 5.46 -4.80 -5.01
N GLU A 203 6.16 -5.81 -5.54
CA GLU A 203 7.62 -5.92 -5.46
C GLU A 203 8.30 -4.68 -6.06
N LEU A 204 7.84 -4.24 -7.23
CA LEU A 204 8.39 -3.09 -7.95
C LEU A 204 8.27 -1.78 -7.16
N VAL A 205 7.16 -1.55 -6.47
CA VAL A 205 6.89 -0.33 -5.69
C VAL A 205 7.53 -0.38 -4.30
N SER A 206 7.73 -1.58 -3.77
CA SER A 206 8.35 -1.80 -2.47
C SER A 206 9.83 -1.40 -2.50
N GLY A 207 10.33 -0.87 -1.41
CA GLY A 207 11.73 -0.45 -1.28
C GLY A 207 12.27 -0.72 0.11
N LYS A 208 13.59 -0.64 0.26
CA LYS A 208 14.29 -0.84 1.55
C LYS A 208 14.01 -2.18 2.22
N GLY A 209 13.66 -3.22 1.44
CA GLY A 209 13.38 -4.57 1.92
C GLY A 209 11.93 -4.82 2.36
N SER A 210 11.01 -3.84 2.24
CA SER A 210 9.59 -4.02 2.57
C SER A 210 8.87 -4.97 1.61
N ASP A 211 9.45 -5.27 0.45
CA ASP A 211 9.06 -6.33 -0.48
C ASP A 211 8.91 -7.68 0.22
N ASN A 212 9.85 -8.03 1.10
CA ASN A 212 9.82 -9.29 1.87
C ASN A 212 8.58 -9.44 2.77
N LEU A 213 7.96 -8.35 3.17
CA LEU A 213 6.72 -8.36 3.95
C LEU A 213 5.49 -8.27 3.04
N LEU A 214 5.49 -7.32 2.10
CA LEU A 214 4.30 -7.00 1.31
C LEU A 214 3.98 -8.10 0.28
N VAL A 215 4.99 -8.67 -0.38
CA VAL A 215 4.83 -9.80 -1.31
C VAL A 215 4.20 -10.99 -0.60
N VAL A 216 4.74 -11.34 0.58
CA VAL A 216 4.21 -12.47 1.38
C VAL A 216 2.76 -12.23 1.77
N LEU A 217 2.45 -11.03 2.28
CA LEU A 217 1.10 -10.69 2.74
C LEU A 217 0.07 -10.77 1.60
N VAL A 218 0.39 -10.20 0.43
CA VAL A 218 -0.53 -10.20 -0.72
C VAL A 218 -0.78 -11.61 -1.24
N VAL A 219 0.28 -12.41 -1.38
CA VAL A 219 0.13 -13.81 -1.81
C VAL A 219 -0.63 -14.63 -0.77
N TRP A 220 -0.37 -14.41 0.52
CA TRP A 220 -1.04 -15.11 1.60
C TRP A 220 -2.55 -14.84 1.64
N LEU A 221 -2.96 -13.56 1.50
CA LEU A 221 -4.38 -13.18 1.43
C LEU A 221 -5.06 -13.82 0.22
N PHE A 222 -4.41 -13.79 -0.93
CA PHE A 222 -4.94 -14.41 -2.14
C PHE A 222 -5.03 -15.94 -2.02
N ALA A 223 -4.01 -16.59 -1.45
CA ALA A 223 -4.04 -18.02 -1.19
C ALA A 223 -5.19 -18.41 -0.26
N GLY A 224 -5.52 -17.56 0.73
CA GLY A 224 -6.68 -17.73 1.59
C GLY A 224 -7.99 -17.74 0.81
N VAL A 225 -8.16 -16.80 -0.10
CA VAL A 225 -9.34 -16.73 -0.98
C VAL A 225 -9.46 -17.98 -1.86
N MET A 226 -8.34 -18.42 -2.43
CA MET A 226 -8.29 -19.66 -3.22
C MET A 226 -8.62 -20.88 -2.41
N ALA A 227 -8.09 -21.00 -1.19
CA ALA A 227 -8.39 -22.12 -0.29
C ALA A 227 -9.87 -22.19 0.09
N MET A 228 -10.53 -21.04 0.28
CA MET A 228 -11.99 -20.99 0.50
C MET A 228 -12.77 -21.56 -0.68
N GLY A 229 -12.34 -21.21 -1.88
CA GLY A 229 -12.85 -21.78 -3.09
C GLY A 229 -12.75 -23.30 -3.11
N MET A 230 -11.60 -23.83 -2.77
CA MET A 230 -11.34 -25.27 -2.69
C MET A 230 -12.18 -25.98 -1.61
N MET A 231 -12.65 -25.27 -0.58
CA MET A 231 -13.53 -25.81 0.45
C MET A 231 -15.02 -25.72 0.11
N GLY A 232 -15.37 -25.42 -1.15
CA GLY A 232 -16.77 -25.42 -1.63
C GLY A 232 -17.59 -24.21 -1.20
N LYS A 233 -16.97 -23.15 -0.70
CA LYS A 233 -17.65 -21.87 -0.43
C LYS A 233 -17.82 -21.08 -1.73
N PRO A 234 -18.89 -20.27 -1.92
CA PRO A 234 -19.16 -19.61 -3.20
C PRO A 234 -18.02 -18.71 -3.67
N HIS A 235 -17.68 -18.86 -4.96
CA HIS A 235 -16.46 -18.33 -5.57
C HIS A 235 -16.69 -17.04 -6.32
N ALA A 236 -16.84 -15.97 -5.63
CA ALA A 236 -16.55 -14.70 -6.26
C ALA A 236 -15.15 -14.24 -5.81
N ILE A 237 -14.09 -14.93 -6.29
CA ILE A 237 -12.71 -14.43 -6.06
C ILE A 237 -12.60 -13.00 -6.57
N PHE A 238 -13.38 -12.69 -7.59
CA PHE A 238 -13.48 -11.36 -8.15
C PHE A 238 -14.95 -11.05 -8.37
N HIS A 239 -15.44 -10.02 -7.74
CA HIS A 239 -16.83 -9.57 -7.81
C HIS A 239 -17.31 -9.34 -9.26
N SER A 240 -16.37 -9.02 -10.15
CA SER A 240 -16.62 -8.64 -11.53
C SER A 240 -16.54 -9.79 -12.55
N GLY A 241 -16.49 -11.04 -12.12
CA GLY A 241 -16.27 -12.17 -13.04
C GLY A 241 -14.89 -12.17 -13.69
N THR A 242 -14.36 -13.37 -13.96
CA THR A 242 -13.00 -13.55 -14.52
C THR A 242 -12.81 -12.99 -15.92
N GLU A 243 -13.90 -12.86 -16.69
CA GLU A 243 -13.90 -12.37 -18.09
C GLU A 243 -13.46 -10.89 -18.17
N TYR A 244 -13.83 -10.06 -17.20
CA TYR A 244 -13.50 -8.64 -17.21
C TYR A 244 -12.20 -8.31 -16.49
N LEU A 245 -11.63 -9.24 -15.76
CA LEU A 245 -10.43 -9.03 -14.95
C LEU A 245 -9.24 -8.54 -15.79
N PHE A 246 -9.02 -9.17 -16.94
CA PHE A 246 -7.96 -8.77 -17.86
C PHE A 246 -8.21 -7.37 -18.45
N VAL A 247 -9.46 -7.07 -18.78
CA VAL A 247 -9.86 -5.75 -19.29
C VAL A 247 -9.60 -4.68 -18.24
N TYR A 248 -9.99 -4.91 -16.98
CA TYR A 248 -9.72 -3.98 -15.87
C TYR A 248 -8.22 -3.79 -15.62
N MET A 249 -7.44 -4.87 -15.71
CA MET A 249 -5.98 -4.80 -15.60
C MET A 249 -5.40 -3.88 -16.68
N VAL A 250 -5.78 -4.09 -17.93
CA VAL A 250 -5.27 -3.29 -19.06
C VAL A 250 -5.71 -1.82 -18.94
N LEU A 251 -6.99 -1.57 -18.67
CA LEU A 251 -7.51 -0.21 -18.55
C LEU A 251 -6.86 0.55 -17.38
N SER A 252 -6.66 -0.10 -16.25
CA SER A 252 -6.01 0.52 -15.08
C SER A 252 -4.53 0.82 -15.32
N VAL A 253 -3.81 -0.05 -16.03
CA VAL A 253 -2.42 0.21 -16.46
C VAL A 253 -2.37 1.41 -17.41
N VAL A 254 -3.27 1.46 -18.40
CA VAL A 254 -3.36 2.60 -19.33
C VAL A 254 -3.64 3.91 -18.59
N ALA A 255 -4.56 3.88 -17.61
CA ALA A 255 -4.86 5.04 -16.77
C ALA A 255 -3.63 5.48 -15.95
N ALA A 256 -2.91 4.55 -15.33
CA ALA A 256 -1.69 4.84 -14.57
C ALA A 256 -0.60 5.47 -15.45
N ILE A 257 -0.37 4.92 -16.66
CA ILE A 257 0.56 5.48 -17.65
C ILE A 257 0.14 6.89 -18.08
N PHE A 258 -1.16 7.12 -18.28
CA PHE A 258 -1.69 8.43 -18.63
C PHE A 258 -1.42 9.45 -17.53
N LEU A 259 -1.70 9.12 -16.27
CA LEU A 259 -1.45 9.99 -15.11
C LEU A 259 0.04 10.31 -14.94
N TYR A 260 0.90 9.32 -15.17
CA TYR A 260 2.36 9.50 -15.20
C TYR A 260 2.80 10.47 -16.31
N LYS A 261 2.36 10.23 -17.56
CA LYS A 261 2.72 11.10 -18.70
C LYS A 261 2.22 12.53 -18.54
N LYS A 262 1.12 12.73 -17.81
CA LYS A 262 0.60 14.07 -17.48
C LYS A 262 1.33 14.75 -16.32
N GLY A 263 2.32 14.08 -15.70
CA GLY A 263 3.07 14.61 -14.56
C GLY A 263 2.22 14.81 -13.30
N ILE A 264 1.10 14.09 -13.19
CA ILE A 264 0.23 14.08 -11.99
C ILE A 264 0.84 13.17 -10.93
N LEU A 265 1.35 12.02 -11.36
CA LEU A 265 2.02 11.01 -10.54
C LEU A 265 3.45 10.82 -11.05
N ASP A 266 4.38 10.51 -10.16
CA ASP A 266 5.68 9.98 -10.56
C ASP A 266 5.58 8.45 -10.85
N ASN A 267 6.69 7.80 -11.18
CA ASN A 267 6.71 6.36 -11.48
C ASN A 267 6.14 5.53 -10.32
N THR A 268 6.53 5.87 -9.10
CA THR A 268 6.16 5.11 -7.89
C THR A 268 4.73 5.40 -7.49
N GLY A 269 4.28 6.63 -7.64
CA GLY A 269 2.90 7.05 -7.43
C GLY A 269 1.94 6.43 -8.43
N ALA A 270 2.34 6.33 -9.72
CA ALA A 270 1.53 5.70 -10.75
C ALA A 270 1.35 4.20 -10.51
N ALA A 271 2.41 3.50 -10.10
CA ALA A 271 2.34 2.09 -9.76
C ALA A 271 1.50 1.85 -8.49
N MET A 272 1.65 2.68 -7.46
CA MET A 272 0.83 2.58 -6.24
C MET A 272 -0.65 2.89 -6.52
N ALA A 273 -0.94 3.91 -7.30
CA ALA A 273 -2.32 4.25 -7.69
C ALA A 273 -2.96 3.13 -8.51
N TRP A 274 -2.18 2.47 -9.39
CA TRP A 274 -2.63 1.30 -10.12
C TRP A 274 -2.98 0.13 -9.18
N ILE A 275 -2.08 -0.21 -8.24
CA ILE A 275 -2.33 -1.29 -7.25
C ILE A 275 -3.60 -0.99 -6.47
N LEU A 276 -3.73 0.24 -5.94
CA LEU A 276 -4.88 0.65 -5.16
C LEU A 276 -6.19 0.55 -5.96
N ALA A 277 -6.23 1.13 -7.16
CA ALA A 277 -7.42 1.10 -8.00
C ALA A 277 -7.78 -0.32 -8.43
N PHE A 278 -6.78 -1.12 -8.82
CA PHE A 278 -7.00 -2.49 -9.26
C PHE A 278 -7.52 -3.38 -8.13
N VAL A 279 -6.89 -3.33 -6.95
CA VAL A 279 -7.31 -4.14 -5.78
C VAL A 279 -8.71 -3.75 -5.31
N VAL A 280 -9.03 -2.45 -5.28
CA VAL A 280 -10.38 -1.98 -4.91
C VAL A 280 -11.44 -2.53 -5.85
N VAL A 281 -11.23 -2.43 -7.17
CA VAL A 281 -12.21 -2.94 -8.15
C VAL A 281 -12.33 -4.45 -8.09
N VAL A 282 -11.21 -5.15 -8.01
CA VAL A 282 -11.18 -6.60 -8.13
C VAL A 282 -11.68 -7.28 -6.86
N MET A 283 -11.29 -6.79 -5.70
CA MET A 283 -11.68 -7.40 -4.42
C MET A 283 -13.06 -6.94 -3.93
N ALA A 284 -13.34 -5.65 -3.98
CA ALA A 284 -14.58 -5.12 -3.42
C ALA A 284 -15.69 -4.90 -4.44
N GLY A 285 -15.44 -5.11 -5.72
CA GLY A 285 -16.41 -4.85 -6.78
C GLY A 285 -16.89 -3.40 -6.80
N TRP A 286 -16.11 -2.52 -6.21
CA TRP A 286 -16.55 -1.21 -5.85
C TRP A 286 -16.40 -0.21 -6.98
N SER A 287 -17.29 0.76 -6.91
CA SER A 287 -17.20 1.97 -7.70
C SER A 287 -15.84 2.63 -7.48
N LEU A 288 -15.10 2.87 -8.55
CA LEU A 288 -13.89 3.70 -8.53
C LEU A 288 -14.22 5.20 -8.51
N TRP A 289 -15.48 5.57 -8.57
CA TRP A 289 -15.91 6.96 -8.65
C TRP A 289 -15.34 7.85 -7.55
N PRO A 290 -15.31 7.43 -6.27
CA PRO A 290 -14.73 8.25 -5.21
C PRO A 290 -13.26 8.59 -5.45
N LEU A 291 -12.47 7.61 -5.91
CA LEU A 291 -11.04 7.80 -6.21
C LEU A 291 -10.83 8.65 -7.47
N ILE A 292 -11.66 8.45 -8.51
CA ILE A 292 -11.60 9.21 -9.76
C ILE A 292 -11.98 10.68 -9.49
N ILE A 293 -13.05 10.91 -8.72
CA ILE A 293 -13.50 12.25 -8.35
C ILE A 293 -12.42 12.95 -7.53
N PHE A 294 -11.91 12.31 -6.50
CA PHE A 294 -10.80 12.85 -5.69
C PHE A 294 -9.60 13.23 -6.55
N LEU A 295 -9.08 12.29 -7.34
CA LEU A 295 -7.87 12.52 -8.15
C LEU A 295 -8.12 13.55 -9.24
N GLY A 296 -9.30 13.51 -9.86
CA GLY A 296 -9.72 14.44 -10.90
C GLY A 296 -9.81 15.88 -10.38
N LEU A 297 -10.53 16.10 -9.29
CA LEU A 297 -10.69 17.41 -8.67
C LEU A 297 -9.36 17.98 -8.17
N ALA A 298 -8.59 17.17 -7.44
CA ALA A 298 -7.29 17.59 -6.96
C ALA A 298 -6.33 17.98 -8.09
N SER A 299 -6.38 17.24 -9.21
CA SER A 299 -5.57 17.55 -10.40
C SER A 299 -6.06 18.81 -11.14
N LEU A 300 -7.37 19.02 -11.21
CA LEU A 300 -7.98 20.17 -11.88
C LEU A 300 -7.67 21.46 -11.12
N VAL A 301 -7.95 21.47 -9.81
CA VAL A 301 -7.73 22.65 -8.96
C VAL A 301 -6.24 22.97 -8.86
N GLY A 302 -5.36 21.97 -8.72
CA GLY A 302 -3.92 22.17 -8.74
C GLY A 302 -3.40 22.76 -10.05
N ARG A 303 -4.01 22.44 -11.21
CA ARG A 303 -3.67 23.08 -12.50
C ARG A 303 -4.14 24.52 -12.56
N TRP A 304 -5.33 24.82 -12.06
CA TRP A 304 -5.86 26.21 -12.02
C TRP A 304 -5.01 27.07 -11.11
N ARG A 305 -4.63 26.58 -9.94
CA ARG A 305 -3.70 27.27 -9.05
C ARG A 305 -2.39 27.61 -9.76
N LYS A 306 -1.75 26.64 -10.43
CA LYS A 306 -0.49 26.88 -11.17
C LYS A 306 -0.62 27.93 -12.28
N LYS A 307 -1.77 28.03 -12.93
CA LYS A 307 -2.02 29.07 -13.95
C LYS A 307 -2.25 30.44 -13.34
N GLY A 308 -2.78 30.51 -12.12
CA GLY A 308 -3.15 31.76 -11.43
C GLY A 308 -2.10 32.30 -10.45
N ALA A 309 -1.18 31.45 -9.99
CA ALA A 309 -0.21 31.83 -8.97
C ALA A 309 1.05 32.45 -9.58
N ARG A 310 1.39 33.68 -9.15
CA ARG A 310 2.79 34.14 -9.13
C ARG A 310 3.52 33.26 -8.11
N PHE A 311 4.65 32.68 -8.55
CA PHE A 311 5.54 31.84 -7.75
C PHE A 311 5.76 32.45 -6.36
N ILE A 312 5.29 31.79 -5.30
CA ILE A 312 5.62 32.14 -3.93
C ILE A 312 6.81 31.24 -3.57
N ALA A 313 7.95 31.87 -3.35
CA ALA A 313 9.15 31.18 -2.84
C ALA A 313 8.80 30.51 -1.50
N GLY A 314 9.05 29.24 -1.37
CA GLY A 314 8.81 28.46 -0.13
C GLY A 314 8.09 27.14 -0.29
N ASP A 315 7.32 26.94 -1.36
CA ASP A 315 6.61 25.68 -1.59
C ASP A 315 7.47 24.70 -2.42
N LEU A 316 8.42 24.04 -1.77
CA LEU A 316 9.29 23.02 -2.38
C LEU A 316 8.53 21.79 -2.91
N LYS A 317 7.24 21.65 -2.60
CA LYS A 317 6.33 20.64 -3.16
C LYS A 317 5.62 21.12 -4.42
N GLU A 318 5.61 22.42 -4.69
CA GLU A 318 4.90 22.97 -5.86
C GLU A 318 5.54 22.49 -7.15
N GLY A 319 4.87 21.56 -7.80
CA GLY A 319 5.21 21.09 -9.13
C GLY A 319 5.77 19.68 -9.20
N LYS A 320 6.11 19.03 -8.10
CA LYS A 320 6.53 17.63 -8.14
C LYS A 320 5.31 16.71 -8.29
N PRO A 321 5.39 15.69 -9.15
CA PRO A 321 4.39 14.64 -9.23
C PRO A 321 4.24 13.93 -7.88
N ARG A 322 3.02 13.44 -7.58
CA ARG A 322 2.77 12.70 -6.34
C ARG A 322 3.48 11.34 -6.38
N ASP A 323 4.16 11.04 -5.30
CA ASP A 323 4.85 9.76 -5.11
C ASP A 323 3.94 8.69 -4.44
N ARG A 324 4.47 7.49 -4.26
CA ARG A 324 3.77 6.36 -3.64
C ARG A 324 3.28 6.65 -2.22
N TRP A 325 4.04 7.41 -1.44
CA TRP A 325 3.69 7.69 -0.05
C TRP A 325 2.49 8.62 0.05
N GLN A 326 2.44 9.61 -0.84
CA GLN A 326 1.29 10.51 -0.95
C GLN A 326 0.03 9.77 -1.43
N VAL A 327 0.17 8.84 -2.38
CA VAL A 327 -0.95 8.01 -2.84
C VAL A 327 -1.43 7.10 -1.72
N LEU A 328 -0.52 6.46 -0.98
CA LEU A 328 -0.84 5.57 0.13
C LEU A 328 -1.44 6.33 1.32
N ALA A 329 -0.91 7.49 1.67
CA ALA A 329 -1.42 8.30 2.77
C ALA A 329 -2.88 8.73 2.55
N ASN A 330 -3.25 9.05 1.30
CA ASN A 330 -4.59 9.53 0.98
C ASN A 330 -5.58 8.44 0.54
N GLY A 331 -5.10 7.33 -0.04
CA GLY A 331 -5.93 6.24 -0.56
C GLY A 331 -5.80 4.91 0.17
N GLY A 332 -4.78 4.76 1.02
CA GLY A 332 -4.48 3.47 1.66
C GLY A 332 -5.56 2.99 2.61
N LEU A 333 -6.20 3.88 3.36
CA LEU A 333 -7.29 3.51 4.25
C LEU A 333 -8.55 3.09 3.49
N TYR A 334 -8.81 3.73 2.34
CA TYR A 334 -9.86 3.29 1.42
C TYR A 334 -9.61 1.84 0.95
N LEU A 335 -8.37 1.53 0.57
CA LEU A 335 -7.96 0.18 0.20
C LEU A 335 -8.13 -0.82 1.36
N VAL A 336 -7.70 -0.46 2.57
CA VAL A 336 -7.85 -1.33 3.75
C VAL A 336 -9.32 -1.62 4.02
N CYS A 337 -10.19 -0.62 4.00
CA CYS A 337 -11.63 -0.81 4.16
C CYS A 337 -12.20 -1.71 3.04
N ALA A 338 -11.77 -1.52 1.78
CA ALA A 338 -12.20 -2.36 0.67
C ALA A 338 -11.83 -3.84 0.86
N VAL A 339 -10.61 -4.11 1.32
CA VAL A 339 -10.16 -5.47 1.66
C VAL A 339 -10.97 -6.06 2.82
N ILE A 340 -11.27 -5.27 3.85
CA ILE A 340 -12.09 -5.72 4.99
C ILE A 340 -13.53 -6.04 4.54
N VAL A 341 -14.13 -5.20 3.70
CA VAL A 341 -15.47 -5.46 3.15
C VAL A 341 -15.48 -6.77 2.37
N TYR A 342 -14.52 -6.94 1.46
CA TYR A 342 -14.36 -8.18 0.72
C TYR A 342 -14.22 -9.40 1.66
N ALA A 343 -13.39 -9.29 2.70
CA ALA A 343 -13.22 -10.35 3.68
C ALA A 343 -14.52 -10.68 4.45
N ALA A 344 -15.33 -9.66 4.73
CA ALA A 344 -16.63 -9.82 5.38
C ALA A 344 -17.64 -10.48 4.44
N GLU A 345 -17.76 -10.04 3.20
CA GLU A 345 -18.66 -10.61 2.19
C GLU A 345 -18.32 -12.08 1.87
N MET A 346 -17.03 -12.42 1.88
CA MET A 346 -16.54 -13.78 1.68
C MET A 346 -16.59 -14.64 2.95
N ASN A 347 -17.08 -14.12 4.07
CA ASN A 347 -17.06 -14.80 5.37
C ASN A 347 -15.69 -15.36 5.77
N ILE A 348 -14.60 -14.65 5.40
CA ILE A 348 -13.24 -15.08 5.73
C ILE A 348 -13.04 -15.19 7.24
N ALA A 349 -13.70 -14.35 8.04
CA ALA A 349 -13.64 -14.38 9.49
C ALA A 349 -14.14 -15.70 10.08
N GLU A 350 -15.17 -16.33 9.47
CA GLU A 350 -15.68 -17.65 9.91
C GLU A 350 -14.64 -18.77 9.77
N LEU A 351 -13.69 -18.64 8.84
CA LEU A 351 -12.60 -19.61 8.72
C LEU A 351 -11.70 -19.62 9.96
N PHE A 352 -11.70 -18.51 10.68
CA PHE A 352 -10.93 -18.32 11.91
C PHE A 352 -11.79 -18.38 13.17
N GLY A 353 -13.04 -18.89 13.05
CA GLY A 353 -13.96 -18.99 14.18
C GLY A 353 -14.53 -17.65 14.66
N VAL A 354 -14.36 -16.58 13.87
CA VAL A 354 -14.88 -15.25 14.20
C VAL A 354 -16.19 -15.01 13.47
N THR A 355 -17.26 -14.75 14.21
CA THR A 355 -18.55 -14.30 13.65
C THR A 355 -18.57 -12.78 13.61
N LEU A 356 -18.76 -12.22 12.42
CA LEU A 356 -18.95 -10.77 12.26
C LEU A 356 -20.42 -10.40 12.56
N SER A 357 -20.63 -9.22 13.12
CA SER A 357 -21.98 -8.69 13.33
C SER A 357 -22.67 -8.40 11.99
N ASP A 358 -23.99 -8.48 11.98
CA ASP A 358 -24.80 -8.13 10.81
C ASP A 358 -24.47 -6.69 10.36
N GLY A 359 -24.29 -6.53 9.05
CA GLY A 359 -23.97 -5.23 8.45
C GLY A 359 -22.55 -4.72 8.70
N PHE A 360 -21.65 -5.53 9.26
CA PHE A 360 -20.24 -5.13 9.44
C PHE A 360 -19.59 -4.69 8.12
N GLY A 361 -19.80 -5.44 7.03
CA GLY A 361 -19.28 -5.09 5.72
C GLY A 361 -19.80 -3.74 5.23
N GLU A 362 -21.10 -3.48 5.37
CA GLU A 362 -21.72 -2.23 4.96
C GLU A 362 -21.22 -1.02 5.77
N LYS A 363 -21.02 -1.19 7.08
CA LYS A 363 -20.37 -0.15 7.90
C LYS A 363 -18.94 0.14 7.42
N CYS A 364 -18.16 -0.88 7.11
CA CYS A 364 -16.82 -0.70 6.55
C CYS A 364 -16.85 -0.03 5.16
N ARG A 365 -17.88 -0.26 4.36
CA ARG A 365 -18.12 0.44 3.10
C ARG A 365 -18.36 1.94 3.29
N LEU A 366 -19.18 2.31 4.28
CA LEU A 366 -19.36 3.71 4.68
C LEU A 366 -18.04 4.35 5.14
N LEU A 367 -17.26 3.65 5.97
CA LEU A 367 -15.96 4.12 6.42
C LEU A 367 -14.98 4.35 5.25
N ALA A 368 -15.02 3.51 4.24
CA ALA A 368 -14.21 3.72 3.05
C ALA A 368 -14.54 5.06 2.38
N LEU A 369 -15.83 5.36 2.12
CA LEU A 369 -16.23 6.66 1.58
C LEU A 369 -15.83 7.83 2.47
N ILE A 370 -15.96 7.69 3.77
CA ILE A 370 -15.54 8.71 4.75
C ILE A 370 -14.04 8.97 4.65
N SER A 371 -13.20 7.92 4.51
CA SER A 371 -11.75 8.08 4.42
C SER A 371 -11.33 8.88 3.18
N ILE A 372 -11.92 8.56 2.02
CA ILE A 372 -11.58 9.28 0.79
C ILE A 372 -12.22 10.68 0.73
N SER A 373 -13.37 10.87 1.40
CA SER A 373 -13.98 12.19 1.60
C SER A 373 -13.07 13.11 2.41
N ALA A 374 -12.49 12.61 3.51
CA ALA A 374 -11.53 13.36 4.32
C ALA A 374 -10.28 13.75 3.50
N SER A 375 -9.71 12.81 2.73
CA SER A 375 -8.57 13.08 1.86
C SER A 375 -8.89 14.08 0.76
N SER A 376 -10.11 14.03 0.18
CA SER A 376 -10.56 14.97 -0.85
C SER A 376 -10.77 16.36 -0.26
N ALA A 377 -11.43 16.45 0.88
CA ALA A 377 -11.68 17.70 1.59
C ALA A 377 -10.36 18.41 1.96
N ASP A 378 -9.42 17.68 2.55
CA ASP A 378 -8.10 18.23 2.92
C ASP A 378 -7.32 18.70 1.70
N THR A 379 -7.24 17.88 0.65
CA THR A 379 -6.52 18.27 -0.57
C THR A 379 -7.12 19.52 -1.24
N LEU A 380 -8.44 19.59 -1.37
CA LEU A 380 -9.09 20.78 -1.94
C LEU A 380 -8.98 21.99 -1.03
N SER A 381 -9.05 21.80 0.30
CA SER A 381 -8.80 22.85 1.27
C SER A 381 -7.44 23.51 1.06
N SER A 382 -6.39 22.69 0.96
CA SER A 382 -5.03 23.14 0.74
C SER A 382 -4.86 23.85 -0.60
N GLU A 383 -5.36 23.26 -1.70
CA GLU A 383 -5.22 23.83 -3.05
C GLU A 383 -5.99 25.15 -3.21
N VAL A 384 -7.27 25.21 -2.76
CA VAL A 384 -8.11 26.41 -2.85
C VAL A 384 -7.63 27.47 -1.86
N GLY A 385 -7.24 27.08 -0.65
CA GLY A 385 -6.69 27.96 0.36
C GLY A 385 -5.43 28.69 -0.07
N GLN A 386 -4.53 27.98 -0.75
CA GLN A 386 -3.31 28.58 -1.32
C GLN A 386 -3.62 29.46 -2.54
N TRP A 387 -4.60 29.09 -3.36
CA TRP A 387 -4.95 29.84 -4.57
C TRP A 387 -5.73 31.13 -4.27
N LEU A 388 -6.83 31.03 -3.52
CA LEU A 388 -7.76 32.13 -3.28
C LEU A 388 -7.69 32.69 -1.87
N GLY A 389 -7.02 31.97 -0.92
CA GLY A 389 -6.91 32.35 0.47
C GLY A 389 -5.98 33.54 0.68
N GLY A 390 -6.31 34.36 1.69
CA GLY A 390 -5.42 35.38 2.22
C GLY A 390 -4.27 34.79 3.07
N ALA A 391 -3.79 35.54 4.07
CA ALA A 391 -2.83 35.01 5.02
C ALA A 391 -3.50 33.94 5.91
N PRO A 392 -2.98 32.69 5.93
CA PRO A 392 -3.54 31.64 6.76
C PRO A 392 -3.35 31.96 8.23
N ARG A 393 -4.18 31.36 9.09
CA ARG A 393 -4.07 31.46 10.54
C ARG A 393 -3.97 30.06 11.13
N SER A 394 -3.14 29.92 12.17
CA SER A 394 -3.09 28.71 12.95
C SER A 394 -4.48 28.40 13.52
N ILE A 395 -4.96 27.18 13.32
CA ILE A 395 -6.26 26.75 13.86
C ILE A 395 -6.28 26.76 15.40
N ILE A 396 -5.10 26.61 16.04
CA ILE A 396 -4.96 26.51 17.49
C ILE A 396 -4.79 27.90 18.11
N THR A 397 -3.86 28.71 17.55
CA THR A 397 -3.48 29.97 18.20
C THR A 397 -4.14 31.19 17.57
N GLY A 398 -4.79 31.06 16.41
CA GLY A 398 -5.37 32.17 15.63
C GLY A 398 -4.34 33.14 15.01
N LYS A 399 -3.03 32.94 15.27
CA LYS A 399 -1.96 33.79 14.76
C LYS A 399 -1.76 33.58 13.25
N LYS A 400 -1.36 34.66 12.56
CA LYS A 400 -1.00 34.57 11.12
C LYS A 400 0.19 33.63 10.94
N MET A 401 0.13 32.83 9.88
CA MET A 401 1.18 31.88 9.49
C MET A 401 1.64 32.17 8.04
N PRO A 402 2.86 31.76 7.68
CA PRO A 402 3.29 31.77 6.27
C PRO A 402 2.39 30.87 5.42
N LYS A 403 2.21 31.24 4.14
CA LYS A 403 1.48 30.39 3.19
C LYS A 403 2.24 29.09 2.94
N GLY A 404 1.51 27.97 2.86
CA GLY A 404 2.10 26.64 2.58
C GLY A 404 2.60 25.89 3.80
N VAL A 405 2.55 26.48 4.99
CA VAL A 405 2.89 25.79 6.25
C VAL A 405 1.66 25.08 6.81
N SER A 406 1.82 23.82 7.16
CA SER A 406 0.78 22.96 7.71
C SER A 406 0.15 23.52 9.00
N GLY A 407 -1.16 23.32 9.16
CA GLY A 407 -1.94 23.81 10.28
C GLY A 407 -2.50 25.22 10.09
N GLY A 408 -2.21 25.86 8.95
CA GLY A 408 -2.77 27.16 8.60
C GLY A 408 -4.12 27.01 7.87
N VAL A 409 -5.17 27.63 8.40
CA VAL A 409 -6.52 27.62 7.82
C VAL A 409 -6.89 28.97 7.21
N THR A 410 -7.67 28.92 6.13
CA THR A 410 -8.26 30.10 5.47
C THR A 410 -9.75 29.85 5.20
N MET A 411 -10.55 30.91 5.08
CA MET A 411 -11.97 30.77 4.71
C MET A 411 -12.12 30.13 3.31
N ALA A 412 -11.29 30.51 2.35
CA ALA A 412 -11.30 29.90 1.02
C ALA A 412 -10.95 28.40 1.09
N GLY A 413 -9.98 28.00 1.93
CA GLY A 413 -9.65 26.61 2.18
C GLY A 413 -10.82 25.83 2.79
N PHE A 414 -11.52 26.42 3.75
CA PHE A 414 -12.71 25.80 4.35
C PHE A 414 -13.82 25.54 3.32
N PHE A 415 -14.08 26.49 2.39
CA PHE A 415 -14.99 26.25 1.27
C PHE A 415 -14.48 25.16 0.33
N GLY A 416 -13.15 25.11 0.08
CA GLY A 416 -12.52 24.02 -0.67
C GLY A 416 -12.75 22.66 -0.01
N ALA A 417 -12.65 22.58 1.32
CA ALA A 417 -12.94 21.36 2.08
C ALA A 417 -14.38 20.90 1.87
N ILE A 418 -15.36 21.80 1.99
CA ILE A 418 -16.77 21.48 1.74
C ILE A 418 -16.97 20.96 0.33
N LEU A 419 -16.40 21.61 -0.69
CA LEU A 419 -16.49 21.15 -2.08
C LEU A 419 -15.92 19.76 -2.29
N GLY A 420 -14.75 19.47 -1.70
CA GLY A 420 -14.13 18.15 -1.78
C GLY A 420 -14.94 17.06 -1.10
N ALA A 421 -15.47 17.36 0.08
CA ALA A 421 -16.30 16.43 0.84
C ALA A 421 -17.64 16.14 0.16
N VAL A 422 -18.32 17.19 -0.33
CA VAL A 422 -19.60 17.08 -1.06
C VAL A 422 -19.42 16.29 -2.35
N ALA A 423 -18.34 16.53 -3.10
CA ALA A 423 -18.09 15.84 -4.36
C ALA A 423 -17.93 14.32 -4.17
N VAL A 424 -17.25 13.90 -3.12
CA VAL A 424 -17.17 12.47 -2.76
C VAL A 424 -18.50 11.98 -2.19
N GLY A 425 -19.16 12.77 -1.35
CA GLY A 425 -20.48 12.43 -0.80
C GLY A 425 -21.53 12.15 -1.89
N LEU A 426 -21.48 12.84 -3.03
CA LEU A 426 -22.37 12.59 -4.17
C LEU A 426 -22.24 11.18 -4.75
N CYS A 427 -21.13 10.45 -4.49
CA CYS A 427 -21.02 9.04 -4.86
C CYS A 427 -22.09 8.17 -4.19
N VAL A 428 -22.65 8.59 -3.06
CA VAL A 428 -23.78 7.91 -2.40
C VAL A 428 -25.01 7.85 -3.31
N CYS A 429 -25.17 8.79 -4.24
CA CYS A 429 -26.28 8.81 -5.19
C CYS A 429 -26.11 7.77 -6.32
N ILE A 430 -24.85 7.35 -6.59
CA ILE A 430 -24.51 6.42 -7.68
C ILE A 430 -24.60 4.97 -7.21
N ASP A 431 -24.16 4.70 -5.98
CA ASP A 431 -24.08 3.37 -5.41
C ASP A 431 -25.38 2.98 -4.69
N ASP A 432 -25.58 1.68 -4.53
CA ASP A 432 -26.70 1.15 -3.76
C ASP A 432 -26.35 1.09 -2.27
N TRP A 433 -27.14 1.76 -1.46
CA TRP A 433 -27.02 1.88 0.00
C TRP A 433 -28.27 1.38 0.73
N GLU A 434 -29.13 0.61 0.05
CA GLU A 434 -30.40 0.13 0.63
C GLU A 434 -30.15 -0.72 1.88
N VAL A 435 -29.17 -1.62 1.83
CA VAL A 435 -28.84 -2.50 2.97
C VAL A 435 -28.40 -1.71 4.17
N LEU A 436 -27.47 -0.75 3.99
CA LEU A 436 -27.00 0.11 5.08
C LEU A 436 -28.11 1.03 5.58
N GLY A 437 -28.90 1.60 4.68
CA GLY A 437 -30.04 2.44 5.01
C GLY A 437 -31.05 1.71 5.88
N ASN A 438 -31.41 0.49 5.51
CA ASN A 438 -32.32 -0.36 6.29
C ASN A 438 -31.73 -0.73 7.65
N LEU A 439 -30.43 -1.06 7.71
CA LEU A 439 -29.74 -1.42 8.94
C LEU A 439 -29.68 -0.27 9.96
N MET A 440 -29.44 0.97 9.49
CA MET A 440 -29.28 2.16 10.32
C MET A 440 -30.56 2.99 10.45
N GLY A 441 -31.60 2.68 9.70
CA GLY A 441 -32.80 3.51 9.57
C GLY A 441 -32.52 4.84 8.84
N TRP A 442 -31.53 4.86 7.95
CA TRP A 442 -31.08 6.07 7.26
C TRP A 442 -31.50 6.11 5.80
N CYS A 443 -31.87 7.30 5.34
CA CYS A 443 -32.03 7.56 3.91
C CYS A 443 -30.67 7.94 3.25
N LYS A 444 -30.61 7.89 1.92
CA LYS A 444 -29.39 8.28 1.18
C LYS A 444 -28.87 9.68 1.53
N MET A 445 -29.77 10.63 1.91
CA MET A 445 -29.37 11.96 2.32
C MET A 445 -28.62 11.98 3.63
N GLU A 446 -29.00 11.15 4.59
CA GLU A 446 -28.30 11.05 5.89
C GLU A 446 -26.93 10.42 5.71
N ILE A 447 -26.80 9.39 4.86
CA ILE A 447 -25.51 8.80 4.48
C ILE A 447 -24.62 9.84 3.79
N PHE A 448 -25.18 10.62 2.84
CA PHE A 448 -24.48 11.72 2.19
C PHE A 448 -23.96 12.77 3.20
N ILE A 449 -24.82 13.20 4.13
CA ILE A 449 -24.46 14.17 5.16
C ILE A 449 -23.35 13.61 6.07
N ALA A 450 -23.41 12.33 6.43
CA ALA A 450 -22.37 11.68 7.20
C ALA A 450 -21.03 11.68 6.45
N VAL A 451 -21.00 11.23 5.20
CA VAL A 451 -19.78 11.20 4.38
C VAL A 451 -19.20 12.60 4.21
N ALA A 452 -20.02 13.59 3.87
CA ALA A 452 -19.55 14.96 3.66
C ALA A 452 -19.14 15.62 5.00
N GLY A 453 -19.89 15.42 6.06
CA GLY A 453 -19.60 15.95 7.39
C GLY A 453 -18.28 15.44 7.96
N PHE A 454 -18.06 14.12 7.93
CA PHE A 454 -16.78 13.52 8.35
C PHE A 454 -15.62 13.92 7.43
N GLY A 455 -15.86 14.18 6.14
CA GLY A 455 -14.87 14.76 5.26
C GLY A 455 -14.36 16.12 5.74
N VAL A 456 -15.27 17.02 6.10
CA VAL A 456 -14.91 18.35 6.64
C VAL A 456 -14.24 18.23 8.01
N ILE A 457 -14.74 17.36 8.90
CA ILE A 457 -14.12 17.07 10.20
C ILE A 457 -12.68 16.59 10.00
N GLY A 458 -12.43 15.73 9.01
CA GLY A 458 -11.09 15.28 8.65
C GLY A 458 -10.14 16.44 8.36
N THR A 459 -10.55 17.41 7.56
CA THR A 459 -9.72 18.59 7.26
C THR A 459 -9.38 19.40 8.52
N LEU A 460 -10.31 19.51 9.47
CA LEU A 460 -10.05 20.20 10.75
C LEU A 460 -9.04 19.42 11.60
N ILE A 461 -9.19 18.09 11.68
CA ILE A 461 -8.24 17.21 12.37
C ILE A 461 -6.85 17.30 11.73
N ASP A 462 -6.77 17.29 10.39
CA ASP A 462 -5.50 17.44 9.67
C ASP A 462 -4.81 18.76 10.03
N SER A 463 -5.54 19.85 10.01
CA SER A 463 -5.01 21.17 10.38
C SER A 463 -4.52 21.22 11.83
N ILE A 464 -5.21 20.56 12.76
CA ILE A 464 -4.80 20.46 14.17
C ILE A 464 -3.52 19.62 14.29
N LEU A 465 -3.49 18.42 13.70
CA LEU A 465 -2.32 17.55 13.74
C LEU A 465 -1.12 18.18 13.02
N GLY A 466 -1.37 18.85 11.89
CA GLY A 466 -0.34 19.57 11.15
C GLY A 466 0.28 20.73 11.94
N ASP A 467 -0.53 21.46 12.72
CA ASP A 467 0.00 22.52 13.59
C ASP A 467 0.78 21.97 14.80
N LEU A 468 0.29 20.87 15.41
CA LEU A 468 0.86 20.31 16.64
C LEU A 468 2.06 19.40 16.39
N LEU A 469 1.95 18.49 15.44
CA LEU A 469 2.85 17.33 15.34
C LEU A 469 3.79 17.37 14.15
N GLN A 470 3.41 18.03 13.02
CA GLN A 470 4.21 18.02 11.82
C GLN A 470 5.53 18.77 12.01
N ALA A 471 6.62 18.18 11.53
CA ALA A 471 7.95 18.78 11.54
C ALA A 471 7.95 20.10 10.76
N LYS A 472 8.41 21.18 11.39
CA LYS A 472 8.59 22.51 10.78
C LYS A 472 10.03 22.95 10.94
N TYR A 473 10.64 23.40 9.86
CA TYR A 473 12.04 23.78 9.78
C TYR A 473 12.14 25.28 9.52
N ARG A 474 13.24 25.89 9.98
CA ARG A 474 13.52 27.31 9.66
C ARG A 474 14.50 27.37 8.50
N SER A 475 14.11 28.11 7.45
CA SER A 475 15.00 28.41 6.32
C SER A 475 16.12 29.36 6.72
N VAL A 476 17.13 29.52 5.86
CA VAL A 476 18.20 30.51 6.01
C VAL A 476 17.65 31.94 6.12
N ASP A 477 16.54 32.21 5.40
CA ASP A 477 15.88 33.52 5.40
C ASP A 477 14.96 33.74 6.61
N GLY A 478 14.89 32.76 7.54
CA GLY A 478 14.10 32.83 8.78
C GLY A 478 12.63 32.45 8.61
N GLU A 479 12.19 31.99 7.42
CA GLU A 479 10.83 31.50 7.20
C GLU A 479 10.62 30.07 7.70
N LEU A 480 9.41 29.76 8.17
CA LEU A 480 9.02 28.39 8.53
C LEU A 480 8.65 27.61 7.28
N LEU A 481 9.19 26.39 7.15
CA LEU A 481 8.95 25.45 6.07
C LEU A 481 8.58 24.07 6.63
N ASP A 482 7.77 23.31 5.89
CA ASP A 482 7.43 21.91 6.24
C ASP A 482 8.54 20.90 5.88
N ARG A 483 9.62 21.34 5.26
CA ARG A 483 10.80 20.53 4.88
C ARG A 483 12.08 21.36 4.97
N PRO A 484 13.23 20.72 5.28
CA PRO A 484 14.51 21.41 5.25
C PRO A 484 14.81 21.88 3.81
N ASP A 485 15.31 23.09 3.67
CA ASP A 485 15.68 23.72 2.39
C ASP A 485 17.09 23.34 1.88
N GLY A 486 17.80 22.49 2.63
CA GLY A 486 19.17 22.04 2.31
C GLY A 486 20.28 23.03 2.68
N GLY A 487 19.96 24.26 3.05
CA GLY A 487 20.93 25.27 3.49
C GLY A 487 20.78 25.68 4.96
N GLY A 488 19.65 25.33 5.57
CA GLY A 488 19.31 25.69 6.95
C GLY A 488 19.54 24.55 7.96
N VAL A 489 18.89 24.67 9.11
CA VAL A 489 19.02 23.71 10.22
C VAL A 489 18.25 22.41 9.87
N ASN A 490 18.93 21.27 9.91
CA ASN A 490 18.34 19.96 9.60
C ASN A 490 17.49 19.37 10.74
N TYR A 491 17.33 20.08 11.86
CA TYR A 491 16.47 19.68 12.97
C TYR A 491 15.18 20.49 12.94
N PRO A 492 14.01 19.90 13.18
CA PRO A 492 12.75 20.63 13.21
C PRO A 492 12.72 21.60 14.41
N GLU A 493 12.29 22.84 14.17
CA GLU A 493 12.03 23.83 15.21
C GLU A 493 10.76 23.53 15.98
N LYS A 494 9.77 22.93 15.30
CA LYS A 494 8.51 22.46 15.86
C LYS A 494 8.17 21.07 15.35
N GLY A 495 7.36 20.34 16.12
CA GLY A 495 6.91 19.01 15.77
C GLY A 495 7.98 17.93 15.90
N PHE A 496 7.72 16.78 15.32
CA PHE A 496 8.58 15.61 15.40
C PHE A 496 9.19 15.31 14.04
N ALA A 497 10.50 15.10 13.97
CA ALA A 497 11.25 14.90 12.71
C ALA A 497 10.69 13.75 11.82
N PHE A 498 10.06 12.73 12.42
CA PHE A 498 9.47 11.61 11.70
C PHE A 498 8.02 11.86 11.23
N VAL A 499 7.38 12.96 11.67
CA VAL A 499 6.00 13.31 11.29
C VAL A 499 6.05 14.23 10.08
N SER A 500 5.95 13.62 8.90
CA SER A 500 5.78 14.33 7.63
C SER A 500 4.29 14.63 7.38
N ASN A 501 3.99 15.41 6.35
CA ASN A 501 2.62 15.63 5.90
C ASN A 501 1.90 14.30 5.52
N ASP A 502 2.62 13.34 4.95
CA ASP A 502 2.01 12.07 4.58
C ASP A 502 1.63 11.26 5.83
N VAL A 503 2.43 11.35 6.90
CA VAL A 503 2.09 10.77 8.21
C VAL A 503 0.88 11.46 8.82
N VAL A 504 0.79 12.79 8.75
CA VAL A 504 -0.38 13.56 9.24
C VAL A 504 -1.64 13.14 8.48
N ASN A 505 -1.61 13.10 7.16
CA ASN A 505 -2.76 12.69 6.34
C ASN A 505 -3.24 11.27 6.69
N PHE A 506 -2.32 10.33 6.87
CA PHE A 506 -2.66 8.97 7.28
C PHE A 506 -3.26 8.92 8.69
N MET A 507 -2.66 9.62 9.66
CA MET A 507 -3.18 9.71 11.05
C MET A 507 -4.56 10.37 11.08
N THR A 508 -4.75 11.43 10.30
CA THR A 508 -6.05 12.10 10.15
C THR A 508 -7.11 11.11 9.67
N GLY A 509 -6.84 10.41 8.57
CA GLY A 509 -7.76 9.40 8.06
C GLY A 509 -8.10 8.33 9.10
N LEU A 510 -7.09 7.81 9.79
CA LEU A 510 -7.29 6.79 10.83
C LEU A 510 -8.16 7.31 12.00
N LEU A 511 -7.89 8.52 12.50
CA LEU A 511 -8.69 9.13 13.56
C LEU A 511 -10.13 9.37 13.12
N VAL A 512 -10.33 9.86 11.90
CA VAL A 512 -11.69 10.02 11.33
C VAL A 512 -12.43 8.70 11.29
N LEU A 513 -11.77 7.61 10.87
CA LEU A 513 -12.39 6.28 10.84
C LEU A 513 -12.74 5.76 12.24
N ILE A 514 -11.86 5.97 13.23
CA ILE A 514 -12.11 5.58 14.63
C ILE A 514 -13.32 6.35 15.18
N ILE A 515 -13.39 7.67 14.95
CA ILE A 515 -14.51 8.50 15.41
C ILE A 515 -15.81 8.08 14.71
N ALA A 516 -15.76 7.91 13.38
CA ALA A 516 -16.92 7.47 12.61
C ALA A 516 -17.41 6.08 13.05
N TRP A 517 -16.49 5.14 13.26
CA TRP A 517 -16.85 3.83 13.81
C TRP A 517 -17.56 3.95 15.14
N ALA A 518 -17.01 4.72 16.09
CA ALA A 518 -17.62 4.93 17.41
C ALA A 518 -19.00 5.61 17.36
N VAL A 519 -19.25 6.43 16.32
CA VAL A 519 -20.57 7.08 16.14
C VAL A 519 -21.59 6.12 15.52
N PHE A 520 -21.15 5.17 14.67
CA PHE A 520 -22.02 4.26 13.93
C PHE A 520 -22.08 2.83 14.51
N SER A 521 -21.34 2.57 15.61
CA SER A 521 -21.42 1.31 16.36
C SER A 521 -22.70 1.26 17.17
#